data_731a5159dc5433acf0fae34c308169ac
#
_entry.id   731a5159dc5433acf0fae34c308169ac
#
_cell.length_a   1.000
_cell.length_b   1.000
_cell.length_c   1.000
_cell.angle_alpha   90.00
_cell.angle_beta   90.00
_cell.angle_gamma   90.00
#
_symmetry.space_group_name_H-M   'P 1'
#
loop_
_entity.id
_entity.type
_entity.pdbx_description
1 polymer ?
#
loop_
_entity_poly.entity_id
_entity_poly.type
_entity_poly.pdbx_seq_one_letter_code
_entity_poly.pdbx_strand_id
1 'polypeptide(L)'
;SLEVSGIVQTQNLYGGGYTGKNVIFGFLDTGIDYRHPAFLHANGQSRILAVWDQTDRTGTPPAQFPYGSLYTKSDLDAALESSDPLSLVPVTDPDGHGTYVAGVAGGTPDASAGFLGVAPEADFVIVKLKQAKQNLRGLYGVPEDVDAYQENDIMMGISFLCRQASIEQKYLSILVGVGSNSGSHTGASALESLIANVGIMTGIAVSVAGGNEGIAGHHFHGMIPRDRLYTEMEINVTGNDSFTLEIWGAVPNIYSVAFEIPGGEYVSQIPPRFDKSETIRPIFGGGIIYVDYFLVEDQSGEDLIMMRFFDPPNGLWRIRVYGVGDTDKSFHAWLPICLLYTSDAADEARSVD
;
A
#
# COMPACT_ATOMS: atom_id res chain seq x y z
N SER A 1 -5.37 15.88 17.56
CA SER A 1 -5.76 15.35 18.89
C SER A 1 -7.19 14.83 18.82
N LEU A 2 -7.55 13.89 19.70
CA LEU A 2 -8.90 13.29 19.77
C LEU A 2 -10.00 14.32 20.02
N GLU A 3 -9.69 15.43 20.68
CA GLU A 3 -10.62 16.54 20.92
C GLU A 3 -10.94 17.31 19.63
N VAL A 4 -9.90 17.68 18.86
CA VAL A 4 -10.05 18.44 17.62
C VAL A 4 -10.83 17.66 16.56
N SER A 5 -10.63 16.35 16.50
CA SER A 5 -11.36 15.45 15.58
C SER A 5 -12.77 15.06 16.06
N GLY A 6 -13.21 15.53 17.23
CA GLY A 6 -14.52 15.20 17.78
C GLY A 6 -14.66 13.81 18.38
N ILE A 7 -13.56 13.06 18.50
CA ILE A 7 -13.58 11.68 19.01
C ILE A 7 -14.00 11.62 20.47
N VAL A 8 -13.46 12.53 21.31
CA VAL A 8 -13.82 12.59 22.75
C VAL A 8 -15.31 12.85 22.92
N GLN A 9 -15.91 13.72 22.11
CA GLN A 9 -17.35 13.99 22.14
C GLN A 9 -18.13 12.72 21.72
N THR A 10 -17.68 12.02 20.70
CA THR A 10 -18.32 10.78 20.20
C THR A 10 -18.27 9.67 21.23
N GLN A 11 -17.14 9.49 21.93
CA GLN A 11 -16.98 8.51 23.00
C GLN A 11 -17.85 8.82 24.23
N ASN A 12 -18.17 10.11 24.47
CA ASN A 12 -18.91 10.56 25.63
C ASN A 12 -20.37 10.98 25.34
N LEU A 13 -20.93 10.53 24.20
CA LEU A 13 -22.32 10.82 23.88
C LEU A 13 -23.29 10.27 24.96
N TYR A 14 -24.38 11.02 25.20
CA TYR A 14 -25.43 10.60 26.10
C TYR A 14 -26.01 9.24 25.68
N GLY A 15 -26.00 8.28 26.59
CA GLY A 15 -26.46 6.90 26.31
C GLY A 15 -25.34 5.86 26.12
N GLY A 16 -24.06 6.24 26.35
CA GLY A 16 -22.94 5.29 26.38
C GLY A 16 -21.85 5.51 25.34
N GLY A 17 -22.04 6.46 24.43
CA GLY A 17 -21.03 6.82 23.41
C GLY A 17 -20.69 5.69 22.43
N TYR A 18 -19.80 5.98 21.51
CA TYR A 18 -19.28 5.01 20.54
C TYR A 18 -17.81 4.73 20.87
N THR A 19 -17.57 3.56 21.45
CA THR A 19 -16.24 3.14 21.97
C THR A 19 -15.67 1.94 21.23
N GLY A 20 -16.34 1.48 20.16
CA GLY A 20 -15.95 0.31 19.38
C GLY A 20 -16.46 -1.02 19.93
N LYS A 21 -17.35 -1.00 20.92
CA LYS A 21 -17.96 -2.23 21.45
C LYS A 21 -18.65 -3.01 20.33
N ASN A 22 -18.38 -4.31 20.25
CA ASN A 22 -18.87 -5.22 19.22
C ASN A 22 -18.34 -4.92 17.81
N VAL A 23 -17.18 -4.27 17.72
CA VAL A 23 -16.47 -4.00 16.48
C VAL A 23 -15.11 -4.70 16.50
N ILE A 24 -14.71 -5.25 15.39
CA ILE A 24 -13.36 -5.72 15.12
C ILE A 24 -12.65 -4.66 14.30
N PHE A 25 -11.48 -4.23 14.75
CA PHE A 25 -10.49 -3.60 13.90
C PHE A 25 -9.66 -4.66 13.19
N GLY A 26 -9.71 -4.68 11.87
CA GLY A 26 -8.89 -5.54 11.02
C GLY A 26 -7.73 -4.75 10.42
N PHE A 27 -6.49 -5.14 10.70
CA PHE A 27 -5.29 -4.48 10.18
C PHE A 27 -4.55 -5.37 9.20
N LEU A 28 -4.10 -4.75 8.10
CA LEU A 28 -3.13 -5.33 7.17
C LEU A 28 -1.90 -4.43 7.19
N ASP A 29 -0.82 -4.89 7.85
CA ASP A 29 0.33 -4.07 8.16
C ASP A 29 1.61 -4.90 8.41
N THR A 30 2.67 -4.26 8.93
CA THR A 30 3.98 -4.86 9.23
C THR A 30 3.95 -5.94 10.31
N GLY A 31 2.94 -5.94 11.16
CA GLY A 31 2.77 -6.88 12.27
C GLY A 31 2.11 -6.27 13.49
N ILE A 32 2.36 -6.87 14.64
CA ILE A 32 1.86 -6.43 15.95
C ILE A 32 2.77 -6.93 17.06
N ASP A 33 3.11 -6.10 18.03
CA ASP A 33 3.57 -6.57 19.35
C ASP A 33 2.34 -6.86 20.22
N TYR A 34 1.84 -8.09 20.13
CA TYR A 34 0.63 -8.52 20.85
C TYR A 34 0.78 -8.48 22.39
N ARG A 35 2.01 -8.36 22.89
CA ARG A 35 2.32 -8.30 24.34
C ARG A 35 2.18 -6.88 24.90
N HIS A 36 2.05 -5.88 24.01
CA HIS A 36 1.95 -4.50 24.44
C HIS A 36 0.65 -4.25 25.22
N PRO A 37 0.68 -3.55 26.38
CA PRO A 37 -0.51 -3.32 27.22
C PRO A 37 -1.72 -2.72 26.51
N ALA A 38 -1.50 -1.96 25.44
CA ALA A 38 -2.58 -1.37 24.64
C ALA A 38 -3.50 -2.42 24.01
N PHE A 39 -3.08 -3.68 23.92
CA PHE A 39 -3.87 -4.76 23.30
C PHE A 39 -4.37 -5.79 24.32
N LEU A 40 -4.29 -5.45 25.60
CA LEU A 40 -4.71 -6.33 26.69
C LEU A 40 -5.95 -5.80 27.40
N HIS A 41 -6.78 -6.71 27.86
CA HIS A 41 -7.81 -6.42 28.84
C HIS A 41 -7.18 -6.20 30.24
N ALA A 42 -7.95 -5.62 31.15
CA ALA A 42 -7.49 -5.41 32.53
C ALA A 42 -7.10 -6.69 33.28
N ASN A 43 -7.59 -7.85 32.84
CA ASN A 43 -7.23 -9.17 33.39
C ASN A 43 -5.97 -9.78 32.73
N GLY A 44 -5.30 -9.06 31.86
CA GLY A 44 -4.10 -9.50 31.14
C GLY A 44 -4.34 -10.36 29.90
N GLN A 45 -5.60 -10.68 29.57
CA GLN A 45 -5.92 -11.42 28.35
C GLN A 45 -5.86 -10.53 27.11
N SER A 46 -5.58 -11.15 25.97
CA SER A 46 -5.51 -10.46 24.68
C SER A 46 -6.87 -9.94 24.21
N ARG A 47 -6.89 -8.73 23.66
CA ARG A 47 -7.99 -8.17 22.87
C ARG A 47 -7.89 -8.55 21.39
N ILE A 48 -6.77 -9.18 21.00
CA ILE A 48 -6.56 -9.69 19.64
C ILE A 48 -7.22 -11.07 19.55
N LEU A 49 -8.18 -11.21 18.64
CA LEU A 49 -8.95 -12.44 18.43
C LEU A 49 -8.19 -13.45 17.55
N ALA A 50 -7.43 -12.93 16.58
CA ALA A 50 -6.62 -13.74 15.69
C ALA A 50 -5.48 -12.91 15.07
N VAL A 51 -4.36 -13.58 14.81
CA VAL A 51 -3.26 -13.06 14.00
C VAL A 51 -3.00 -14.05 12.87
N TRP A 52 -3.04 -13.60 11.63
CA TRP A 52 -2.48 -14.32 10.50
C TRP A 52 -1.12 -13.76 10.15
N ASP A 53 -0.06 -14.44 10.55
CA ASP A 53 1.30 -14.11 10.15
C ASP A 53 1.59 -14.78 8.79
N GLN A 54 1.60 -13.98 7.72
CA GLN A 54 1.89 -14.46 6.37
C GLN A 54 3.38 -14.78 6.18
N THR A 55 4.25 -14.33 7.07
CA THR A 55 5.71 -14.57 7.01
C THR A 55 6.10 -15.89 7.64
N ASP A 56 5.36 -16.34 8.64
CA ASP A 56 5.65 -17.54 9.39
C ASP A 56 5.18 -18.79 8.63
N ARG A 57 6.03 -19.83 8.64
CA ARG A 57 5.78 -21.12 7.99
C ARG A 57 5.82 -22.29 8.97
N THR A 58 5.87 -22.01 10.25
CA THR A 58 6.04 -23.05 11.29
C THR A 58 4.72 -23.57 11.83
N GLY A 59 3.69 -22.74 11.79
CA GLY A 59 2.35 -23.09 12.28
C GLY A 59 1.41 -23.57 11.18
N THR A 60 0.11 -23.63 11.50
CA THR A 60 -0.95 -24.05 10.58
C THR A 60 -1.55 -22.82 9.88
N PRO A 61 -1.64 -22.80 8.54
CA PRO A 61 -2.31 -21.72 7.83
C PRO A 61 -3.80 -21.62 8.20
N PRO A 62 -4.41 -20.44 8.08
CA PRO A 62 -5.86 -20.31 8.23
C PRO A 62 -6.58 -21.17 7.18
N ALA A 63 -7.70 -21.75 7.56
CA ALA A 63 -8.49 -22.55 6.63
C ALA A 63 -8.80 -21.78 5.34
N GLN A 64 -8.59 -22.41 4.18
CA GLN A 64 -8.73 -21.87 2.81
C GLN A 64 -7.56 -20.98 2.33
N PHE A 65 -6.55 -20.71 3.14
CA PHE A 65 -5.35 -20.00 2.72
C PHE A 65 -4.14 -20.95 2.72
N PRO A 66 -3.28 -20.91 1.67
CA PRO A 66 -2.26 -21.95 1.47
C PRO A 66 -0.94 -21.68 2.19
N TYR A 67 -0.82 -20.60 2.98
CA TYR A 67 0.45 -20.19 3.60
C TYR A 67 0.24 -19.38 4.88
N GLY A 68 1.35 -19.08 5.54
CA GLY A 68 1.36 -18.35 6.79
C GLY A 68 0.97 -19.22 7.99
N SER A 69 0.89 -18.64 9.15
CA SER A 69 0.46 -19.28 10.39
C SER A 69 -0.69 -18.50 11.04
N LEU A 70 -1.71 -19.21 11.49
CA LEU A 70 -2.80 -18.63 12.25
C LEU A 70 -2.54 -18.83 13.74
N TYR A 71 -2.61 -17.73 14.48
CA TYR A 71 -2.62 -17.71 15.95
C TYR A 71 -3.97 -17.20 16.43
N THR A 72 -4.66 -18.01 17.20
CA THR A 72 -5.97 -17.68 17.80
C THR A 72 -5.81 -16.91 19.09
N LYS A 73 -6.90 -16.31 19.59
CA LYS A 73 -6.91 -15.69 20.92
C LYS A 73 -6.41 -16.64 22.00
N SER A 74 -6.76 -17.93 21.95
CA SER A 74 -6.31 -18.93 22.91
C SER A 74 -4.79 -19.12 22.88
N ASP A 75 -4.19 -19.10 21.69
CA ASP A 75 -2.72 -19.21 21.55
C ASP A 75 -2.03 -17.98 22.10
N LEU A 76 -2.58 -16.79 21.83
CA LEU A 76 -2.07 -15.52 22.35
C LEU A 76 -2.16 -15.43 23.88
N ASP A 77 -3.31 -15.83 24.46
CA ASP A 77 -3.50 -15.84 25.91
C ASP A 77 -2.51 -16.82 26.58
N ALA A 78 -2.34 -18.03 26.02
CA ALA A 78 -1.37 -18.99 26.51
C ALA A 78 0.07 -18.48 26.41
N ALA A 79 0.41 -17.76 25.33
CA ALA A 79 1.72 -17.14 25.17
C ALA A 79 1.95 -16.03 26.21
N LEU A 80 0.95 -15.19 26.47
CA LEU A 80 1.03 -14.11 27.46
C LEU A 80 1.24 -14.61 28.89
N GLU A 81 0.76 -15.81 29.22
CA GLU A 81 0.98 -16.48 30.50
C GLU A 81 2.37 -17.14 30.61
N SER A 82 3.05 -17.34 29.46
CA SER A 82 4.37 -17.98 29.41
C SER A 82 5.48 -17.03 29.84
N SER A 83 6.55 -17.59 30.40
CA SER A 83 7.80 -16.85 30.66
C SER A 83 8.55 -16.47 29.38
N ASP A 84 8.25 -17.13 28.26
CA ASP A 84 8.80 -16.83 26.93
C ASP A 84 7.67 -16.84 25.90
N PRO A 85 6.91 -15.75 25.76
CA PRO A 85 5.78 -15.65 24.85
C PRO A 85 6.13 -15.93 23.40
N LEU A 86 7.29 -15.45 22.93
CA LEU A 86 7.70 -15.57 21.53
C LEU A 86 8.09 -17.01 21.14
N SER A 87 8.38 -17.88 22.10
CA SER A 87 8.58 -19.30 21.81
C SER A 87 7.30 -20.03 21.42
N LEU A 88 6.14 -19.52 21.84
CA LEU A 88 4.81 -20.08 21.51
C LEU A 88 4.17 -19.36 20.34
N VAL A 89 4.21 -18.04 20.34
CA VAL A 89 3.67 -17.19 19.27
C VAL A 89 4.76 -16.22 18.81
N PRO A 90 5.51 -16.56 17.74
CA PRO A 90 6.68 -15.79 17.29
C PRO A 90 6.30 -14.51 16.51
N VAL A 91 5.09 -14.04 16.64
CA VAL A 91 4.63 -12.81 15.99
C VAL A 91 5.31 -11.61 16.60
N THR A 92 5.91 -10.80 15.75
CA THR A 92 6.58 -9.54 16.10
C THR A 92 6.27 -8.46 15.06
N ASP A 93 6.57 -7.24 15.42
CA ASP A 93 6.50 -6.08 14.54
C ASP A 93 7.84 -5.30 14.66
N PRO A 94 8.86 -5.69 13.88
CA PRO A 94 10.18 -5.05 13.97
C PRO A 94 10.19 -3.59 13.52
N ASP A 95 9.32 -3.22 12.59
CA ASP A 95 9.14 -1.86 12.11
C ASP A 95 8.39 -0.99 13.13
N GLY A 96 7.38 -1.58 13.80
CA GLY A 96 6.54 -0.92 14.80
C GLY A 96 5.34 -0.19 14.20
N HIS A 97 5.25 -0.07 12.87
CA HIS A 97 4.17 0.68 12.21
C HIS A 97 2.79 0.07 12.52
N GLY A 98 2.59 -1.22 12.30
CA GLY A 98 1.31 -1.88 12.58
C GLY A 98 0.89 -1.80 14.04
N THR A 99 1.85 -1.95 14.97
CA THR A 99 1.63 -1.80 16.42
C THR A 99 1.18 -0.39 16.76
N TYR A 100 1.86 0.63 16.21
CA TYR A 100 1.53 2.03 16.45
C TYR A 100 0.12 2.37 15.95
N VAL A 101 -0.17 2.04 14.71
CA VAL A 101 -1.46 2.34 14.07
C VAL A 101 -2.61 1.63 14.79
N ALA A 102 -2.44 0.36 15.15
CA ALA A 102 -3.44 -0.39 15.91
C ALA A 102 -3.65 0.21 17.31
N GLY A 103 -2.57 0.66 17.96
CA GLY A 103 -2.62 1.34 19.25
C GLY A 103 -3.43 2.63 19.18
N VAL A 104 -3.16 3.50 18.22
CA VAL A 104 -3.90 4.74 18.01
C VAL A 104 -5.38 4.47 17.74
N ALA A 105 -5.70 3.47 16.93
CA ALA A 105 -7.08 3.17 16.58
C ALA A 105 -7.88 2.64 17.77
N GLY A 106 -7.36 1.69 18.55
CA GLY A 106 -8.17 0.99 19.54
C GLY A 106 -7.46 0.63 20.83
N GLY A 107 -6.30 1.20 21.11
CA GLY A 107 -5.50 0.83 22.28
C GLY A 107 -6.24 1.07 23.61
N THR A 108 -5.99 0.18 24.55
CA THR A 108 -6.50 0.25 25.92
C THR A 108 -6.06 1.57 26.58
N PRO A 109 -6.97 2.29 27.27
CA PRO A 109 -6.64 3.55 27.93
C PRO A 109 -5.51 3.37 28.95
N ASP A 110 -4.54 4.28 28.93
CA ASP A 110 -3.48 4.40 29.95
C ASP A 110 -3.50 5.82 30.52
N ALA A 111 -4.10 5.97 31.71
CA ALA A 111 -4.20 7.27 32.37
C ALA A 111 -2.81 7.81 32.80
N SER A 112 -1.81 6.96 33.04
CA SER A 112 -0.47 7.36 33.44
C SER A 112 0.31 7.98 32.28
N ALA A 113 0.08 7.50 31.06
CA ALA A 113 0.67 8.03 29.84
C ALA A 113 -0.22 9.11 29.17
N GLY A 114 -1.43 9.38 29.70
CA GLY A 114 -2.38 10.26 29.05
C GLY A 114 -2.88 9.73 27.70
N PHE A 115 -2.88 8.42 27.51
CA PHE A 115 -3.20 7.76 26.25
C PHE A 115 -4.63 7.20 26.25
N LEU A 116 -5.32 7.37 25.11
CA LEU A 116 -6.63 6.81 24.84
C LEU A 116 -6.76 6.51 23.35
N GLY A 117 -7.07 5.27 22.98
CA GLY A 117 -7.39 4.90 21.60
C GLY A 117 -8.73 5.51 21.13
N VAL A 118 -8.89 5.61 19.82
CA VAL A 118 -10.13 6.13 19.19
C VAL A 118 -11.33 5.27 19.57
N ALA A 119 -11.21 3.96 19.56
CA ALA A 119 -12.27 3.00 19.92
C ALA A 119 -11.75 1.92 20.89
N PRO A 120 -11.58 2.28 22.18
CA PRO A 120 -10.85 1.48 23.16
C PRO A 120 -11.55 0.18 23.58
N GLU A 121 -12.80 -0.05 23.19
CA GLU A 121 -13.54 -1.29 23.45
C GLU A 121 -13.63 -2.21 22.22
N ALA A 122 -12.98 -1.86 21.10
CA ALA A 122 -12.90 -2.72 19.94
C ALA A 122 -11.94 -3.90 20.16
N ASP A 123 -12.23 -5.03 19.54
CA ASP A 123 -11.31 -6.15 19.41
C ASP A 123 -10.46 -6.01 18.15
N PHE A 124 -9.43 -6.85 18.01
CA PHE A 124 -8.51 -6.78 16.89
C PHE A 124 -8.40 -8.12 16.15
N VAL A 125 -8.23 -8.06 14.83
CA VAL A 125 -7.75 -9.16 14.00
C VAL A 125 -6.63 -8.59 13.12
N ILE A 126 -5.48 -9.24 13.13
CA ILE A 126 -4.25 -8.73 12.50
C ILE A 126 -3.83 -9.65 11.36
N VAL A 127 -3.47 -9.06 10.24
CA VAL A 127 -2.75 -9.71 9.16
C VAL A 127 -1.37 -9.07 9.07
N LYS A 128 -0.35 -9.82 9.48
CA LYS A 128 1.04 -9.45 9.26
C LYS A 128 1.40 -9.81 7.83
N LEU A 129 1.65 -8.80 7.01
CA LEU A 129 1.95 -8.97 5.60
C LEU A 129 3.35 -9.55 5.39
N LYS A 130 3.49 -10.41 4.40
CA LYS A 130 4.81 -10.89 3.95
C LYS A 130 5.35 -10.03 2.83
N GLN A 131 6.66 -9.95 2.74
CA GLN A 131 7.35 -9.27 1.66
C GLN A 131 6.95 -9.83 0.28
N ALA A 132 6.92 -8.95 -0.71
CA ALA A 132 6.72 -9.32 -2.10
C ALA A 132 7.81 -10.30 -2.56
N LYS A 133 7.45 -11.18 -3.48
CA LYS A 133 8.38 -12.19 -4.02
C LYS A 133 9.55 -11.53 -4.73
N GLN A 134 10.74 -12.14 -4.61
CA GLN A 134 11.99 -11.60 -5.17
C GLN A 134 11.92 -11.32 -6.68
N ASN A 135 11.24 -12.18 -7.45
CA ASN A 135 11.07 -11.94 -8.88
C ASN A 135 10.23 -10.69 -9.19
N LEU A 136 9.23 -10.40 -8.35
CA LEU A 136 8.40 -9.20 -8.50
C LEU A 136 9.19 -7.95 -8.09
N ARG A 137 9.92 -8.03 -6.96
CA ARG A 137 10.82 -6.96 -6.53
C ARG A 137 11.86 -6.63 -7.61
N GLY A 138 12.49 -7.67 -8.19
CA GLY A 138 13.44 -7.50 -9.29
C GLY A 138 12.82 -6.91 -10.56
N LEU A 139 11.55 -7.22 -10.86
CA LEU A 139 10.84 -6.65 -12.00
C LEU A 139 10.65 -5.13 -11.87
N TYR A 140 10.35 -4.66 -10.67
CA TYR A 140 10.13 -3.24 -10.38
C TYR A 140 11.40 -2.52 -9.88
N GLY A 141 12.52 -3.21 -9.75
CA GLY A 141 13.76 -2.64 -9.27
C GLY A 141 13.74 -2.24 -7.80
N VAL A 142 12.92 -2.91 -6.98
CA VAL A 142 12.78 -2.60 -5.54
C VAL A 142 14.01 -3.09 -4.78
N PRO A 143 14.75 -2.21 -4.04
CA PRO A 143 15.89 -2.61 -3.22
C PRO A 143 15.54 -3.65 -2.16
N GLU A 144 16.52 -4.47 -1.74
CA GLU A 144 16.27 -5.57 -0.79
C GLU A 144 15.92 -5.09 0.63
N ASP A 145 16.40 -3.93 1.00
CA ASP A 145 16.22 -3.27 2.29
C ASP A 145 14.93 -2.43 2.41
N VAL A 146 14.17 -2.30 1.33
CA VAL A 146 12.90 -1.56 1.30
C VAL A 146 11.73 -2.53 1.48
N ASP A 147 10.84 -2.25 2.41
CA ASP A 147 9.61 -3.02 2.57
C ASP A 147 8.70 -2.84 1.36
N ALA A 148 8.25 -3.96 0.79
CA ALA A 148 7.35 -3.97 -0.34
C ALA A 148 6.42 -5.18 -0.28
N TYR A 149 5.14 -4.95 -0.52
CA TYR A 149 4.09 -5.95 -0.43
C TYR A 149 3.42 -6.15 -1.79
N GLN A 150 2.83 -7.31 -2.01
CA GLN A 150 2.13 -7.62 -3.26
C GLN A 150 0.61 -7.64 -3.07
N GLU A 151 -0.10 -7.14 -4.05
CA GLU A 151 -1.54 -6.91 -4.03
C GLU A 151 -2.36 -8.14 -3.64
N ASN A 152 -2.04 -9.32 -4.19
CA ASN A 152 -2.77 -10.54 -3.91
C ASN A 152 -2.70 -11.00 -2.44
N ASP A 153 -1.61 -10.70 -1.73
CA ASP A 153 -1.49 -11.03 -0.30
C ASP A 153 -2.37 -10.11 0.56
N ILE A 154 -2.53 -8.87 0.14
CA ILE A 154 -3.47 -7.91 0.74
C ILE A 154 -4.92 -8.35 0.48
N MET A 155 -5.25 -8.73 -0.75
CA MET A 155 -6.58 -9.22 -1.11
C MET A 155 -6.98 -10.47 -0.30
N MET A 156 -6.04 -11.41 -0.10
CA MET A 156 -6.24 -12.56 0.77
C MET A 156 -6.41 -12.15 2.23
N GLY A 157 -5.65 -11.15 2.68
CA GLY A 157 -5.77 -10.57 4.02
C GLY A 157 -7.15 -9.96 4.27
N ILE A 158 -7.66 -9.16 3.35
CA ILE A 158 -9.02 -8.60 3.42
C ILE A 158 -10.06 -9.72 3.52
N SER A 159 -9.92 -10.76 2.68
CA SER A 159 -10.83 -11.92 2.71
C SER A 159 -10.78 -12.67 4.04
N PHE A 160 -9.60 -12.80 4.64
CA PHE A 160 -9.42 -13.39 5.97
C PHE A 160 -10.12 -12.55 7.06
N LEU A 161 -9.94 -11.22 7.06
CA LEU A 161 -10.59 -10.31 8.01
C LEU A 161 -12.11 -10.40 7.94
N CYS A 162 -12.68 -10.38 6.74
CA CYS A 162 -14.13 -10.53 6.54
C CYS A 162 -14.64 -11.86 7.10
N ARG A 163 -13.88 -12.94 6.91
CA ARG A 163 -14.21 -14.26 7.45
C ARG A 163 -14.16 -14.29 8.97
N GLN A 164 -13.13 -13.71 9.59
CA GLN A 164 -13.03 -13.64 11.05
C GLN A 164 -14.19 -12.83 11.65
N ALA A 165 -14.53 -11.69 11.07
CA ALA A 165 -15.68 -10.91 11.51
C ALA A 165 -17.00 -11.70 11.43
N SER A 166 -17.16 -12.50 10.38
CA SER A 166 -18.34 -13.39 10.23
C SER A 166 -18.37 -14.51 11.28
N ILE A 167 -17.22 -15.10 11.62
CA ILE A 167 -17.11 -16.13 12.68
C ILE A 167 -17.47 -15.53 14.03
N GLU A 168 -16.96 -14.36 14.34
CA GLU A 168 -17.18 -13.64 15.60
C GLU A 168 -18.54 -12.93 15.67
N GLN A 169 -19.29 -12.86 14.56
CA GLN A 169 -20.56 -12.15 14.45
C GLN A 169 -20.48 -10.68 14.88
N LYS A 170 -19.40 -10.00 14.51
CA LYS A 170 -19.13 -8.59 14.86
C LYS A 170 -19.03 -7.72 13.60
N TYR A 171 -19.22 -6.42 13.79
CA TYR A 171 -18.91 -5.43 12.76
C TYR A 171 -17.40 -5.37 12.50
N LEU A 172 -17.01 -4.95 11.31
CA LEU A 172 -15.61 -4.92 10.90
C LEU A 172 -15.23 -3.54 10.37
N SER A 173 -14.16 -2.99 10.93
CA SER A 173 -13.49 -1.81 10.37
C SER A 173 -12.10 -2.22 9.91
N ILE A 174 -11.89 -2.26 8.60
CA ILE A 174 -10.60 -2.64 7.99
C ILE A 174 -9.75 -1.41 7.79
N LEU A 175 -8.48 -1.51 8.19
CA LEU A 175 -7.42 -0.58 7.77
C LEU A 175 -6.41 -1.32 6.89
N VAL A 176 -6.23 -0.79 5.68
CA VAL A 176 -5.11 -1.13 4.81
C VAL A 176 -4.04 -0.06 5.04
N GLY A 177 -3.04 -0.39 5.88
CA GLY A 177 -1.98 0.52 6.32
C GLY A 177 -0.85 0.70 5.31
N VAL A 178 -0.99 0.10 4.13
CA VAL A 178 -0.02 0.16 3.03
C VAL A 178 -0.67 0.79 1.81
N GLY A 179 0.12 1.41 0.96
CA GLY A 179 -0.37 2.09 -0.23
C GLY A 179 0.62 2.05 -1.39
N SER A 180 0.19 2.47 -2.55
CA SER A 180 0.99 2.68 -3.75
C SER A 180 0.34 3.76 -4.60
N ASN A 181 1.17 4.45 -5.38
CA ASN A 181 0.73 5.31 -6.46
C ASN A 181 0.93 4.65 -7.85
N SER A 182 0.96 3.32 -7.89
CA SER A 182 0.89 2.52 -9.12
C SER A 182 -0.55 2.32 -9.56
N GLY A 183 -0.78 2.16 -10.85
CA GLY A 183 -2.08 1.86 -11.42
C GLY A 183 -2.79 3.05 -12.06
N SER A 184 -3.95 2.81 -12.63
CA SER A 184 -4.72 3.79 -13.40
C SER A 184 -5.39 4.89 -12.57
N HIS A 185 -5.52 4.71 -11.26
CA HIS A 185 -6.26 5.59 -10.34
C HIS A 185 -7.75 5.79 -10.70
N THR A 186 -8.32 4.83 -11.42
CA THR A 186 -9.74 4.84 -11.86
C THR A 186 -10.65 3.97 -11.00
N GLY A 187 -10.10 3.27 -10.02
CA GLY A 187 -10.84 2.31 -9.20
C GLY A 187 -11.03 0.95 -9.87
N ALA A 188 -10.31 0.66 -10.95
CA ALA A 188 -10.52 -0.52 -11.78
C ALA A 188 -9.59 -1.70 -11.46
N SER A 189 -8.53 -1.51 -10.65
CA SER A 189 -7.65 -2.61 -10.27
C SER A 189 -8.37 -3.70 -9.49
N ALA A 190 -7.79 -4.90 -9.44
CA ALA A 190 -8.39 -6.03 -8.73
C ALA A 190 -8.55 -5.73 -7.23
N LEU A 191 -7.56 -5.08 -6.61
CA LEU A 191 -7.61 -4.67 -5.20
C LEU A 191 -8.67 -3.59 -4.96
N GLU A 192 -8.72 -2.55 -5.80
CA GLU A 192 -9.73 -1.47 -5.71
C GLU A 192 -11.15 -2.03 -5.85
N SER A 193 -11.36 -2.91 -6.83
CA SER A 193 -12.64 -3.60 -7.04
C SER A 193 -13.03 -4.48 -5.85
N LEU A 194 -12.08 -5.19 -5.23
CA LEU A 194 -12.33 -5.96 -3.99
C LEU A 194 -12.71 -5.04 -2.84
N ILE A 195 -11.95 -3.95 -2.62
CA ILE A 195 -12.24 -2.96 -1.56
C ILE A 195 -13.62 -2.36 -1.76
N ALA A 196 -13.98 -1.96 -2.99
CA ALA A 196 -15.30 -1.44 -3.31
C ALA A 196 -16.41 -2.45 -2.99
N ASN A 197 -16.25 -3.71 -3.39
CA ASN A 197 -17.22 -4.79 -3.12
C ASN A 197 -17.35 -5.10 -1.63
N VAL A 198 -16.27 -5.07 -0.89
CA VAL A 198 -16.28 -5.27 0.58
C VAL A 198 -16.91 -4.06 1.27
N GLY A 199 -16.60 -2.84 0.82
CA GLY A 199 -17.12 -1.61 1.40
C GLY A 199 -18.63 -1.40 1.28
N ILE A 200 -19.30 -2.06 0.32
CA ILE A 200 -20.77 -2.02 0.22
C ILE A 200 -21.47 -3.07 1.11
N MET A 201 -20.72 -3.98 1.73
CA MET A 201 -21.30 -5.00 2.63
C MET A 201 -21.76 -4.35 3.94
N THR A 202 -22.97 -4.68 4.36
CA THR A 202 -23.50 -4.17 5.62
C THR A 202 -22.64 -4.57 6.82
N GLY A 203 -22.27 -3.59 7.63
CA GLY A 203 -21.47 -3.82 8.84
C GLY A 203 -19.96 -3.84 8.62
N ILE A 204 -19.48 -3.52 7.41
CA ILE A 204 -18.06 -3.39 7.11
C ILE A 204 -17.74 -1.96 6.69
N ALA A 205 -16.65 -1.43 7.21
CA ALA A 205 -16.04 -0.18 6.76
C ALA A 205 -14.59 -0.45 6.35
N VAL A 206 -14.12 0.21 5.30
CA VAL A 206 -12.73 0.09 4.85
C VAL A 206 -12.09 1.47 4.79
N SER A 207 -10.93 1.60 5.40
CA SER A 207 -10.07 2.78 5.32
C SER A 207 -8.75 2.36 4.67
N VAL A 208 -8.26 3.18 3.76
CA VAL A 208 -6.99 2.97 3.07
C VAL A 208 -6.10 4.17 3.35
N ALA A 209 -4.83 3.93 3.62
CA ALA A 209 -3.85 5.01 3.81
C ALA A 209 -3.73 5.84 2.52
N GLY A 210 -3.72 7.17 2.67
CA GLY A 210 -3.61 8.10 1.53
C GLY A 210 -2.19 8.29 1.02
N GLY A 211 -1.20 7.70 1.68
CA GLY A 211 0.23 7.84 1.38
C GLY A 211 0.83 9.16 1.90
N ASN A 212 2.15 9.24 1.90
CA ASN A 212 2.92 10.38 2.42
C ASN A 212 3.55 11.23 1.29
N GLU A 213 3.16 10.98 0.04
CA GLU A 213 3.82 11.50 -1.16
C GLU A 213 3.29 12.84 -1.65
N GLY A 214 2.47 13.53 -0.87
CA GLY A 214 1.75 14.75 -1.30
C GLY A 214 2.65 15.88 -1.82
N ILE A 215 3.90 15.95 -1.38
CA ILE A 215 4.88 16.98 -1.82
C ILE A 215 6.04 16.40 -2.63
N ALA A 216 6.08 15.09 -2.85
CA ALA A 216 7.21 14.43 -3.51
C ALA A 216 7.27 14.66 -5.03
N GLY A 217 6.19 15.17 -5.64
CA GLY A 217 6.16 15.47 -7.07
C GLY A 217 6.10 14.21 -7.95
N HIS A 218 5.55 13.12 -7.46
CA HIS A 218 5.50 11.84 -8.16
C HIS A 218 4.34 11.70 -9.16
N HIS A 219 3.60 12.77 -9.41
CA HIS A 219 2.52 12.81 -10.39
C HIS A 219 2.65 13.99 -11.34
N PHE A 220 2.44 13.72 -12.62
CA PHE A 220 2.34 14.74 -13.67
C PHE A 220 1.05 14.52 -14.47
N HIS A 221 0.21 15.55 -14.58
CA HIS A 221 -0.92 15.57 -15.50
C HIS A 221 -0.55 16.34 -16.75
N GLY A 222 -0.48 15.64 -17.88
CA GLY A 222 -0.16 16.21 -19.18
C GLY A 222 -1.37 16.28 -20.12
N MET A 223 -1.36 17.28 -20.99
CA MET A 223 -2.29 17.39 -22.10
C MET A 223 -1.50 17.73 -23.37
N ILE A 224 -1.73 17.02 -24.46
CA ILE A 224 -1.10 17.28 -25.74
C ILE A 224 -2.02 18.20 -26.55
N PRO A 225 -1.66 19.48 -26.72
CA PRO A 225 -2.45 20.43 -27.49
C PRO A 225 -2.65 19.96 -28.95
N ARG A 226 -3.75 20.37 -29.57
CA ARG A 226 -4.07 19.95 -30.96
C ARG A 226 -3.05 20.43 -31.99
N ASP A 227 -2.36 21.52 -31.72
CA ASP A 227 -1.32 22.11 -32.55
C ASP A 227 0.08 21.58 -32.26
N ARG A 228 0.23 20.65 -31.30
CA ARG A 228 1.49 20.04 -30.93
C ARG A 228 1.44 18.52 -31.11
N LEU A 229 2.63 17.95 -31.34
CA LEU A 229 2.79 16.51 -31.49
C LEU A 229 2.98 15.80 -30.15
N TYR A 230 3.52 16.49 -29.14
CA TYR A 230 3.85 15.94 -27.83
C TYR A 230 3.74 16.98 -26.71
N THR A 231 3.72 16.51 -25.51
CA THR A 231 3.99 17.26 -24.29
C THR A 231 5.23 16.68 -23.64
N GLU A 232 6.10 17.55 -23.11
CA GLU A 232 7.34 17.16 -22.43
C GLU A 232 7.18 17.29 -20.92
N MET A 233 7.69 16.30 -20.19
CA MET A 233 7.84 16.33 -18.74
C MET A 233 9.31 16.09 -18.37
N GLU A 234 9.73 16.65 -17.24
CA GLU A 234 11.08 16.51 -16.72
C GLU A 234 11.08 15.69 -15.43
N ILE A 235 12.05 14.77 -15.33
CA ILE A 235 12.30 13.97 -14.13
C ILE A 235 13.74 14.20 -13.71
N ASN A 236 13.96 14.66 -12.48
CA ASN A 236 15.31 14.80 -11.93
C ASN A 236 15.66 13.57 -11.12
N VAL A 237 16.57 12.75 -11.65
CA VAL A 237 17.04 11.53 -10.99
C VAL A 237 18.25 11.87 -10.11
N THR A 238 18.16 11.46 -8.84
CA THR A 238 19.25 11.58 -7.87
C THR A 238 19.46 10.24 -7.17
N GLY A 239 20.70 9.79 -7.08
CA GLY A 239 20.99 8.43 -6.59
C GLY A 239 21.08 7.42 -7.74
N ASN A 240 21.30 6.16 -7.41
CA ASN A 240 21.44 5.09 -8.40
C ASN A 240 20.27 4.09 -8.32
N ASP A 241 19.19 4.45 -7.65
CA ASP A 241 18.07 3.55 -7.45
C ASP A 241 17.26 3.38 -8.73
N SER A 242 16.87 2.15 -8.96
CA SER A 242 15.95 1.81 -10.04
C SER A 242 14.56 2.38 -9.75
N PHE A 243 13.85 2.80 -10.79
CA PHE A 243 12.48 3.29 -10.63
C PHE A 243 11.60 2.90 -11.83
N THR A 244 10.32 3.01 -11.64
CA THR A 244 9.31 2.81 -12.68
C THR A 244 8.59 4.12 -12.94
N LEU A 245 8.21 4.37 -14.19
CA LEU A 245 7.32 5.43 -14.62
C LEU A 245 6.15 4.79 -15.34
N GLU A 246 4.94 5.05 -14.88
CA GLU A 246 3.70 4.65 -15.52
C GLU A 246 3.04 5.86 -16.16
N ILE A 247 2.71 5.76 -17.46
CA ILE A 247 2.01 6.81 -18.20
C ILE A 247 0.67 6.23 -18.65
N TRP A 248 -0.40 6.76 -18.10
CA TRP A 248 -1.77 6.32 -18.31
C TRP A 248 -2.52 7.32 -19.18
N GLY A 249 -3.13 6.86 -20.25
CA GLY A 249 -3.86 7.69 -21.19
C GLY A 249 -5.21 7.11 -21.57
N ALA A 250 -6.18 7.99 -21.79
CA ALA A 250 -7.53 7.57 -22.13
C ALA A 250 -7.63 7.05 -23.57
N VAL A 251 -8.24 5.88 -23.74
CA VAL A 251 -8.64 5.37 -25.07
C VAL A 251 -9.75 6.25 -25.67
N PRO A 252 -9.88 6.36 -26.99
CA PRO A 252 -9.20 5.59 -28.05
C PRO A 252 -7.87 6.20 -28.51
N ASN A 253 -7.30 7.16 -27.80
CA ASN A 253 -6.00 7.70 -28.17
C ASN A 253 -4.91 6.65 -27.97
N ILE A 254 -3.87 6.74 -28.78
CA ILE A 254 -2.68 5.88 -28.69
C ILE A 254 -1.50 6.77 -28.35
N TYR A 255 -0.76 6.39 -27.30
CA TYR A 255 0.38 7.16 -26.83
C TYR A 255 1.69 6.48 -27.15
N SER A 256 2.75 7.26 -27.22
CA SER A 256 4.13 6.78 -27.40
C SER A 256 5.12 7.76 -26.79
N VAL A 257 6.34 7.31 -26.53
CA VAL A 257 7.35 8.10 -25.85
C VAL A 257 8.63 8.25 -26.66
N ALA A 258 9.30 9.40 -26.47
CA ALA A 258 10.70 9.62 -26.76
C ALA A 258 11.35 10.26 -25.54
N PHE A 259 12.65 10.18 -25.36
CA PHE A 259 13.28 10.78 -24.20
C PHE A 259 14.72 11.17 -24.44
N GLU A 260 15.15 12.18 -23.69
CA GLU A 260 16.52 12.64 -23.62
C GLU A 260 17.11 12.25 -22.26
N ILE A 261 18.26 11.59 -22.31
CA ILE A 261 19.00 11.09 -21.15
C ILE A 261 19.96 12.19 -20.67
N PRO A 262 20.25 12.30 -19.37
CA PRO A 262 21.28 13.20 -18.87
C PRO A 262 22.60 13.02 -19.64
N GLY A 263 23.16 14.15 -20.14
CA GLY A 263 24.32 14.11 -21.05
C GLY A 263 23.96 14.31 -22.52
N GLY A 264 22.68 14.41 -22.88
CA GLY A 264 22.21 14.84 -24.20
C GLY A 264 21.99 13.72 -25.21
N GLU A 265 22.08 12.45 -24.79
CA GLU A 265 21.70 11.33 -25.65
C GLU A 265 20.19 11.31 -25.84
N TYR A 266 19.74 11.29 -27.09
CA TYR A 266 18.32 11.29 -27.43
C TYR A 266 17.86 9.95 -27.98
N VAL A 267 16.85 9.37 -27.34
CA VAL A 267 16.14 8.18 -27.83
C VAL A 267 14.94 8.66 -28.62
N SER A 268 14.94 8.34 -29.91
CA SER A 268 13.83 8.69 -30.82
C SER A 268 12.52 8.03 -30.41
N GLN A 269 11.41 8.58 -30.90
CA GLN A 269 10.07 8.08 -30.61
C GLN A 269 9.98 6.55 -30.81
N ILE A 270 9.62 5.85 -29.74
CA ILE A 270 9.41 4.41 -29.71
C ILE A 270 7.93 4.18 -30.05
N PRO A 271 7.62 3.57 -31.19
CA PRO A 271 6.24 3.32 -31.56
C PRO A 271 5.63 2.21 -30.68
N PRO A 272 4.33 2.33 -30.34
CA PRO A 272 3.65 1.28 -29.58
C PRO A 272 3.61 -0.02 -30.39
N ARG A 273 3.87 -1.14 -29.72
CA ARG A 273 3.84 -2.47 -30.30
C ARG A 273 3.18 -3.44 -29.34
N PHE A 274 2.24 -4.22 -29.84
CA PHE A 274 1.61 -5.30 -29.10
C PHE A 274 2.65 -6.35 -28.67
N ASP A 275 2.64 -6.75 -27.41
CA ASP A 275 3.43 -7.84 -26.82
C ASP A 275 4.96 -7.73 -27.03
N LYS A 276 5.48 -6.53 -27.12
CA LYS A 276 6.93 -6.31 -27.24
C LYS A 276 7.42 -5.26 -26.27
N SER A 277 8.33 -5.66 -25.40
CA SER A 277 9.19 -4.75 -24.65
C SER A 277 10.31 -4.24 -25.55
N GLU A 278 10.53 -2.94 -25.55
CA GLU A 278 11.75 -2.35 -26.13
C GLU A 278 12.79 -2.19 -25.00
N THR A 279 14.01 -2.62 -25.29
CA THR A 279 15.14 -2.50 -24.37
C THR A 279 16.12 -1.46 -24.89
N ILE A 280 16.28 -0.38 -24.15
CA ILE A 280 17.19 0.71 -24.49
C ILE A 280 18.42 0.62 -23.59
N ARG A 281 19.59 0.67 -24.21
CA ARG A 281 20.89 0.72 -23.55
C ARG A 281 21.58 2.02 -23.97
N PRO A 282 21.64 3.03 -23.11
CA PRO A 282 22.34 4.27 -23.42
C PRO A 282 23.80 4.03 -23.76
N ILE A 283 24.31 4.78 -24.74
CA ILE A 283 25.71 4.67 -25.17
C ILE A 283 26.65 5.35 -24.16
N PHE A 284 26.23 6.46 -23.59
CA PHE A 284 27.08 7.33 -22.77
C PHE A 284 26.71 7.36 -21.29
N GLY A 285 25.51 6.94 -20.90
CA GLY A 285 24.98 7.14 -19.55
C GLY A 285 24.98 5.91 -18.65
N GLY A 286 25.11 4.70 -19.20
CA GLY A 286 24.89 3.46 -18.46
C GLY A 286 23.39 3.20 -18.19
N GLY A 287 23.14 2.12 -17.45
CA GLY A 287 21.77 1.69 -17.13
C GLY A 287 21.04 0.94 -18.25
N ILE A 288 19.84 0.50 -17.94
CA ILE A 288 18.94 -0.18 -18.90
C ILE A 288 17.54 0.37 -18.69
N ILE A 289 16.88 0.73 -19.80
CA ILE A 289 15.48 1.16 -19.77
C ILE A 289 14.64 0.14 -20.55
N TYR A 290 13.59 -0.36 -19.91
CA TYR A 290 12.56 -1.16 -20.57
C TYR A 290 11.34 -0.29 -20.80
N VAL A 291 10.76 -0.37 -22.00
CA VAL A 291 9.53 0.34 -22.37
C VAL A 291 8.52 -0.67 -22.85
N ASP A 292 7.44 -0.83 -22.09
CA ASP A 292 6.36 -1.78 -22.35
C ASP A 292 5.08 -1.00 -22.69
N TYR A 293 4.34 -1.46 -23.70
CA TYR A 293 3.07 -0.86 -24.12
C TYR A 293 1.91 -1.82 -23.89
N PHE A 294 0.92 -1.36 -23.14
CA PHE A 294 -0.36 -2.02 -22.94
C PHE A 294 -1.45 -1.12 -23.56
N LEU A 295 -1.76 -1.32 -24.83
CA LEU A 295 -2.67 -0.46 -25.60
C LEU A 295 -4.11 -0.47 -25.08
N VAL A 296 -4.48 -1.52 -24.38
CA VAL A 296 -5.69 -1.63 -23.56
C VAL A 296 -5.29 -2.47 -22.36
N GLU A 297 -5.05 -1.81 -21.23
CA GLU A 297 -4.71 -2.51 -20.00
C GLU A 297 -5.95 -3.30 -19.51
N ASP A 298 -5.74 -4.56 -19.12
CA ASP A 298 -6.83 -5.54 -18.92
C ASP A 298 -7.85 -5.16 -17.84
N GLN A 299 -7.44 -4.39 -16.84
CA GLN A 299 -8.30 -4.05 -15.70
C GLN A 299 -9.02 -2.71 -15.91
N SER A 300 -8.28 -1.67 -16.32
CA SER A 300 -8.80 -0.32 -16.49
C SER A 300 -9.37 -0.05 -17.87
N GLY A 301 -8.89 -0.77 -18.89
CA GLY A 301 -9.19 -0.50 -20.29
C GLY A 301 -8.48 0.73 -20.84
N GLU A 302 -7.55 1.33 -20.11
CA GLU A 302 -6.76 2.49 -20.53
C GLU A 302 -5.49 2.09 -21.28
N ASP A 303 -4.85 3.06 -21.96
CA ASP A 303 -3.52 2.88 -22.57
C ASP A 303 -2.46 3.11 -21.48
N LEU A 304 -1.58 2.13 -21.27
CA LEU A 304 -0.48 2.19 -20.32
C LEU A 304 0.86 2.08 -21.04
N ILE A 305 1.75 3.02 -20.79
CA ILE A 305 3.17 2.89 -21.09
C ILE A 305 3.92 2.73 -19.77
N MET A 306 4.54 1.56 -19.57
CA MET A 306 5.37 1.28 -18.41
C MET A 306 6.84 1.40 -18.80
N MET A 307 7.55 2.32 -18.18
CA MET A 307 8.98 2.50 -18.35
C MET A 307 9.69 2.10 -17.05
N ARG A 308 10.64 1.16 -17.14
CA ARG A 308 11.42 0.70 -15.98
C ARG A 308 12.89 1.05 -16.19
N PHE A 309 13.46 1.77 -15.24
CA PHE A 309 14.81 2.29 -15.28
C PHE A 309 15.67 1.55 -14.27
N PHE A 310 16.72 0.89 -14.74
CA PHE A 310 17.70 0.18 -13.92
C PHE A 310 19.05 0.88 -14.02
N ASP A 311 19.64 1.21 -12.87
CA ASP A 311 20.90 1.95 -12.74
C ASP A 311 20.91 3.23 -13.61
N PRO A 312 19.86 4.08 -13.54
CA PRO A 312 19.76 5.26 -14.41
C PRO A 312 20.83 6.30 -14.05
N PRO A 313 21.41 6.99 -15.04
CA PRO A 313 22.33 8.10 -14.76
C PRO A 313 21.62 9.25 -14.07
N ASN A 314 22.31 9.86 -13.10
CA ASN A 314 21.85 11.04 -12.39
C ASN A 314 21.71 12.25 -13.31
N GLY A 315 20.71 13.07 -13.04
CA GLY A 315 20.47 14.33 -13.74
C GLY A 315 19.06 14.44 -14.30
N LEU A 316 18.88 15.42 -15.16
CA LEU A 316 17.59 15.77 -15.72
C LEU A 316 17.28 14.91 -16.95
N TRP A 317 16.22 14.13 -16.85
CA TRP A 317 15.60 13.39 -17.95
C TRP A 317 14.45 14.21 -18.52
N ARG A 318 14.32 14.25 -19.86
CA ARG A 318 13.17 14.84 -20.54
C ARG A 318 12.42 13.78 -21.31
N ILE A 319 11.17 13.57 -20.93
CA ILE A 319 10.31 12.56 -21.53
C ILE A 319 9.24 13.25 -22.34
N ARG A 320 9.14 12.92 -23.63
CA ARG A 320 8.14 13.44 -24.55
C ARG A 320 7.08 12.39 -24.76
N VAL A 321 5.85 12.74 -24.42
CA VAL A 321 4.68 11.90 -24.65
C VAL A 321 3.95 12.39 -25.88
N TYR A 322 3.87 11.55 -26.89
CA TYR A 322 3.14 11.77 -28.14
C TYR A 322 1.76 11.13 -28.04
N GLY A 323 0.75 11.71 -28.68
CA GLY A 323 -0.57 11.14 -28.71
C GLY A 323 -1.22 11.26 -30.10
N VAL A 324 -1.81 10.18 -30.57
CA VAL A 324 -2.55 10.10 -31.83
C VAL A 324 -4.00 9.76 -31.52
N GLY A 325 -4.93 10.54 -32.05
CA GLY A 325 -6.36 10.38 -31.86
C GLY A 325 -7.11 11.71 -32.06
N ASP A 326 -8.42 11.63 -32.12
CA ASP A 326 -9.31 12.77 -32.39
C ASP A 326 -9.93 13.37 -31.13
N THR A 327 -9.78 12.70 -29.98
CA THR A 327 -10.27 13.17 -28.67
C THR A 327 -9.21 13.99 -27.94
N ASP A 328 -9.54 14.49 -26.75
CA ASP A 328 -8.59 15.17 -25.90
C ASP A 328 -7.51 14.17 -25.45
N LYS A 329 -6.25 14.51 -25.73
CA LYS A 329 -5.08 13.67 -25.46
C LYS A 329 -4.47 14.05 -24.12
N SER A 330 -5.22 13.81 -23.05
CA SER A 330 -4.71 13.94 -21.69
C SER A 330 -4.11 12.61 -21.22
N PHE A 331 -3.11 12.70 -20.35
CA PHE A 331 -2.48 11.54 -19.72
C PHE A 331 -2.03 11.89 -18.31
N HIS A 332 -1.92 10.87 -17.49
CA HIS A 332 -1.31 10.96 -16.17
C HIS A 332 -0.01 10.16 -16.16
N ALA A 333 1.04 10.73 -15.59
CA ALA A 333 2.30 10.04 -15.39
C ALA A 333 2.58 9.94 -13.90
N TRP A 334 2.90 8.74 -13.43
CA TRP A 334 3.14 8.43 -12.04
C TRP A 334 4.51 7.80 -11.86
N LEU A 335 5.19 8.16 -10.78
CA LEU A 335 6.41 7.52 -10.31
C LEU A 335 6.06 6.64 -9.09
N PRO A 336 5.71 5.38 -9.29
CA PRO A 336 5.47 4.47 -8.18
C PRO A 336 6.75 4.26 -7.39
N ILE A 337 6.70 4.46 -6.07
CA ILE A 337 7.88 4.32 -5.21
C ILE A 337 8.27 2.87 -5.05
N CYS A 338 7.28 2.01 -4.95
CA CYS A 338 7.44 0.56 -4.84
C CYS A 338 6.12 -0.10 -5.21
N LEU A 339 6.08 -1.42 -5.09
CA LEU A 339 4.83 -2.17 -5.00
C LEU A 339 3.94 -1.51 -3.93
N LEU A 340 3.48 -2.17 -2.95
CA LEU A 340 2.76 -1.55 -1.82
C LEU A 340 3.73 -1.40 -0.65
N TYR A 341 3.77 -0.25 0.00
CA TYR A 341 4.67 0.06 1.11
C TYR A 341 3.89 0.66 2.29
N THR A 342 4.50 0.69 3.47
CA THR A 342 3.93 1.36 4.63
C THR A 342 4.06 2.87 4.49
N SER A 343 2.97 3.59 4.71
CA SER A 343 3.01 5.05 4.80
C SER A 343 3.45 5.43 6.21
N ASP A 344 4.67 5.92 6.39
CA ASP A 344 5.15 6.38 7.68
C ASP A 344 4.63 7.78 7.99
N ALA A 345 3.53 7.85 8.73
CA ALA A 345 2.99 9.11 9.26
C ALA A 345 3.92 9.75 10.33
N ALA A 346 4.96 9.04 10.79
CA ALA A 346 5.88 9.56 11.79
C ALA A 346 6.94 10.50 11.18
N ASP A 347 7.27 10.36 9.90
CA ASP A 347 8.22 11.26 9.24
C ASP A 347 7.63 12.64 8.93
N GLU A 348 6.32 12.77 8.73
CA GLU A 348 5.67 14.08 8.58
C GLU A 348 5.70 14.92 9.87
N ALA A 349 5.72 14.29 11.04
CA ALA A 349 5.82 15.00 12.31
C ALA A 349 7.20 15.63 12.56
N ARG A 350 8.23 15.26 11.80
CA ARG A 350 9.59 15.82 11.87
C ARG A 350 9.83 16.97 10.91
N SER A 351 8.94 17.21 9.96
CA SER A 351 9.07 18.26 8.95
C SER A 351 8.25 19.52 9.24
N VAL A 352 7.62 19.60 10.41
CA VAL A 352 6.88 20.80 10.88
C VAL A 352 7.64 21.38 12.08
N ASP A 353 8.74 22.07 11.80
CA ASP A 353 9.34 23.09 12.66
C ASP A 353 9.15 24.49 12.01
#